data_ca1b78e15ec06539354146182d6a0d6b
#
_entry.id   ca1b78e15ec06539354146182d6a0d6b
#
_cell.length_a   1.000
_cell.length_b   1.000
_cell.length_c   1.000
_cell.angle_alpha   90.00
_cell.angle_beta   90.00
_cell.angle_gamma   90.00
#
_symmetry.space_group_name_H-M   'P 1'
#
loop_
_entity.id
_entity.type
_entity.pdbx_description
1 polymer ?
#
loop_
_entity_poly.entity_id
_entity_poly.type
_entity_poly.pdbx_seq_one_letter_code
_entity_poly.pdbx_strand_id
1 'polypeptide(L)'
;AAESVASPNLRNTATIGGNLCQDVRCWYYRYPDSLGGRVNCARKEGHLCSAMMGENRYHSIFGAAKVCMTPCTQGCPAHTDISAYMEKLREGDVDEAARIILRANPMPAITSRVCAHFCQEKCNREQYDERVNVGAVERYVGDYILEHHERFMKAPKQENGKRAAIVGSGPAGLAAAYYL
;
A
#
# COMPACT_ATOMS: atom_id res chain seq x y z
N ALA A 1 14.73 -24.94 18.41
CA ALA A 1 13.52 -24.09 18.60
C ALA A 1 12.87 -24.37 19.96
N ALA A 2 12.48 -25.61 20.27
CA ALA A 2 11.78 -25.90 21.54
C ALA A 2 12.59 -25.55 22.80
N GLU A 3 13.88 -25.75 22.79
CA GLU A 3 14.78 -25.42 23.91
C GLU A 3 14.99 -23.92 24.16
N SER A 4 14.72 -23.09 23.16
CA SER A 4 14.85 -21.63 23.22
C SER A 4 13.57 -20.92 23.65
N VAL A 5 12.48 -21.65 23.90
CA VAL A 5 11.19 -21.05 24.27
C VAL A 5 11.17 -20.72 25.77
N ALA A 6 10.93 -19.43 26.08
CA ALA A 6 10.67 -18.92 27.42
C ALA A 6 11.62 -19.43 28.54
N SER A 7 11.10 -19.73 29.70
CA SER A 7 11.84 -20.26 30.85
C SER A 7 11.74 -21.80 30.94
N PRO A 8 12.65 -22.47 31.67
CA PRO A 8 12.56 -23.93 31.90
C PRO A 8 11.20 -24.38 32.45
N ASN A 9 10.64 -23.65 33.41
CA ASN A 9 9.34 -23.96 33.98
C ASN A 9 8.20 -23.91 32.96
N LEU A 10 8.21 -22.90 32.11
CA LEU A 10 7.23 -22.78 31.02
C LEU A 10 7.40 -23.89 29.98
N ARG A 11 8.63 -24.32 29.68
CA ARG A 11 8.88 -25.44 28.77
C ARG A 11 8.38 -26.77 29.30
N ASN A 12 8.44 -26.96 30.61
CA ASN A 12 7.94 -28.21 31.26
C ASN A 12 6.42 -28.34 31.22
N THR A 13 5.69 -27.24 31.15
CA THR A 13 4.21 -27.23 31.17
C THR A 13 3.58 -26.91 29.82
N ALA A 14 4.31 -26.24 28.91
CA ALA A 14 3.79 -25.84 27.62
C ALA A 14 3.86 -26.98 26.60
N THR A 15 2.89 -27.01 25.70
CA THR A 15 2.87 -27.91 24.54
C THR A 15 3.13 -27.13 23.26
N ILE A 16 3.68 -27.80 22.24
CA ILE A 16 3.86 -27.20 20.91
C ILE A 16 2.49 -26.77 20.34
N GLY A 17 1.46 -27.62 20.48
CA GLY A 17 0.10 -27.29 20.06
C GLY A 17 -0.46 -26.07 20.77
N GLY A 18 -0.28 -25.97 22.10
CA GLY A 18 -0.69 -24.81 22.87
C GLY A 18 0.01 -23.51 22.42
N ASN A 19 1.30 -23.58 22.06
CA ASN A 19 2.02 -22.43 21.51
C ASN A 19 1.52 -22.01 20.13
N LEU A 20 1.19 -22.96 19.26
CA LEU A 20 0.63 -22.67 17.93
C LEU A 20 -0.79 -22.11 18.01
N CYS A 21 -1.57 -22.53 19.01
CA CYS A 21 -2.94 -22.07 19.25
C CYS A 21 -3.01 -20.79 20.11
N GLN A 22 -1.89 -20.20 20.49
CA GLN A 22 -1.91 -18.93 21.22
C GLN A 22 -2.53 -17.82 20.40
N ASP A 23 -3.37 -17.04 21.03
CA ASP A 23 -3.94 -15.85 20.43
C ASP A 23 -2.89 -14.75 20.17
N VAL A 24 -3.23 -13.83 19.29
CA VAL A 24 -2.36 -12.75 18.85
C VAL A 24 -1.71 -11.99 20.02
N ARG A 25 -0.40 -11.84 19.99
CA ARG A 25 0.39 -11.19 21.06
C ARG A 25 0.71 -9.71 20.77
N CYS A 26 0.08 -9.13 19.79
CA CYS A 26 0.19 -7.70 19.51
C CYS A 26 -0.29 -6.88 20.72
N TRP A 27 0.48 -5.89 21.16
CA TRP A 27 0.12 -5.03 22.27
C TRP A 27 -1.20 -4.29 22.05
N TYR A 28 -1.43 -3.82 20.84
CA TYR A 28 -2.68 -3.15 20.48
C TYR A 28 -3.88 -4.09 20.49
N TYR A 29 -3.69 -5.34 20.06
CA TYR A 29 -4.73 -6.35 20.12
C TYR A 29 -5.06 -6.75 21.57
N ARG A 30 -4.04 -6.87 22.41
CA ARG A 30 -4.17 -7.24 23.83
C ARG A 30 -4.46 -6.07 24.78
N TYR A 31 -4.54 -4.86 24.24
CA TYR A 31 -4.86 -3.69 25.06
C TYR A 31 -6.20 -3.89 25.77
N PRO A 32 -6.24 -3.84 27.12
CA PRO A 32 -7.46 -4.12 27.85
C PRO A 32 -8.46 -2.99 27.70
N ASP A 33 -9.69 -3.33 27.35
CA ASP A 33 -10.79 -2.36 27.21
C ASP A 33 -11.08 -1.62 28.53
N SER A 34 -10.66 -2.18 29.67
CA SER A 34 -10.78 -1.61 31.00
C SER A 34 -9.88 -0.39 31.27
N LEU A 35 -8.85 -0.16 30.46
CA LEU A 35 -7.90 0.95 30.65
C LEU A 35 -8.29 2.23 29.87
N GLY A 36 -9.49 2.31 29.33
CA GLY A 36 -10.03 3.57 28.82
C GLY A 36 -9.88 3.79 27.32
N GLY A 37 -10.51 3.00 26.56
CA GLY A 37 -10.71 3.20 25.13
C GLY A 37 -10.40 1.98 24.28
N ARG A 38 -11.30 1.66 23.38
CA ARG A 38 -11.07 0.62 22.38
C ARG A 38 -9.96 1.05 21.44
N VAL A 39 -8.85 0.32 21.45
CA VAL A 39 -7.85 0.46 20.38
C VAL A 39 -8.47 -0.06 19.10
N ASN A 40 -8.55 0.78 18.07
CA ASN A 40 -9.08 0.39 16.79
C ASN A 40 -8.17 -0.69 16.15
N CYS A 41 -8.63 -1.94 16.16
CA CYS A 41 -7.90 -3.08 15.66
C CYS A 41 -8.77 -3.89 14.70
N ALA A 42 -8.32 -4.08 13.47
CA ALA A 42 -9.03 -4.84 12.45
C ALA A 42 -9.38 -6.28 12.85
N ARG A 43 -8.66 -6.85 13.82
CA ARG A 43 -8.96 -8.18 14.39
C ARG A 43 -9.99 -8.17 15.53
N LYS A 44 -10.37 -6.99 16.00
CA LYS A 44 -11.41 -6.76 17.01
C LYS A 44 -12.55 -5.90 16.44
N GLU A 45 -12.98 -6.19 15.23
CA GLU A 45 -14.05 -5.47 14.54
C GLU A 45 -13.76 -3.97 14.27
N GLY A 46 -12.50 -3.58 14.36
CA GLY A 46 -12.06 -2.25 13.98
C GLY A 46 -11.70 -2.14 12.51
N HIS A 47 -11.45 -0.92 12.06
CA HIS A 47 -11.16 -0.62 10.64
C HIS A 47 -9.68 -0.42 10.35
N LEU A 48 -8.83 -0.39 11.37
CA LEU A 48 -7.42 -0.02 11.27
C LEU A 48 -6.51 -1.03 11.98
N CYS A 49 -5.25 -1.02 11.64
CA CYS A 49 -4.20 -1.69 12.38
C CYS A 49 -3.32 -0.65 13.08
N SER A 50 -3.56 -0.43 14.37
CA SER A 50 -2.79 0.56 15.15
C SER A 50 -1.29 0.25 15.21
N ALA A 51 -0.89 -1.02 15.07
CA ALA A 51 0.52 -1.39 15.03
C ALA A 51 1.22 -0.97 13.72
N MET A 52 0.50 -0.84 12.63
CA MET A 52 1.07 -0.36 11.36
C MET A 52 1.36 1.14 11.39
N MET A 53 0.60 1.87 12.20
CA MET A 53 0.69 3.32 12.31
C MET A 53 1.45 3.76 13.55
N GLY A 54 1.73 2.85 14.48
CA GLY A 54 2.43 3.09 15.72
C GLY A 54 3.69 2.22 15.85
N GLU A 55 3.90 1.68 17.05
CA GLU A 55 5.04 0.82 17.41
C GLU A 55 4.94 -0.56 16.75
N ASN A 56 5.30 -0.65 15.49
CA ASN A 56 5.19 -1.87 14.67
C ASN A 56 6.01 -3.05 15.24
N ARG A 57 7.07 -2.80 15.99
CA ARG A 57 7.86 -3.84 16.67
C ARG A 57 7.06 -4.70 17.65
N TYR A 58 5.92 -4.21 18.12
CA TYR A 58 5.03 -4.97 19.01
C TYR A 58 3.90 -5.68 18.26
N HIS A 59 3.91 -5.61 16.94
CA HIS A 59 2.93 -6.31 16.12
C HIS A 59 3.19 -7.81 16.12
N SER A 60 2.13 -8.59 15.97
CA SER A 60 2.24 -10.04 15.81
C SER A 60 2.91 -10.40 14.49
N ILE A 61 3.93 -11.26 14.53
CA ILE A 61 4.66 -11.71 13.32
C ILE A 61 3.77 -12.39 12.27
N PHE A 62 2.69 -13.03 12.70
CA PHE A 62 1.72 -13.69 11.80
C PHE A 62 0.46 -12.85 11.55
N GLY A 63 0.35 -11.70 12.18
CA GLY A 63 -0.82 -10.84 12.11
C GLY A 63 -0.61 -9.55 11.34
N ALA A 64 0.62 -9.29 10.88
CA ALA A 64 0.91 -8.11 10.09
C ALA A 64 0.08 -8.12 8.79
N ALA A 65 -0.73 -7.11 8.58
CA ALA A 65 -1.29 -6.88 7.27
C ALA A 65 -0.13 -6.61 6.31
N LYS A 66 -0.04 -7.38 5.23
CA LYS A 66 1.01 -7.21 4.22
C LYS A 66 0.84 -5.91 3.44
N VAL A 67 -0.37 -5.38 3.42
CA VAL A 67 -0.75 -4.18 2.68
C VAL A 67 -1.24 -3.11 3.65
N CYS A 68 -0.87 -1.87 3.42
CA CYS A 68 -1.39 -0.74 4.18
C CYS A 68 -2.91 -0.64 3.97
N MET A 69 -3.70 -0.68 5.05
CA MET A 69 -5.16 -0.58 5.01
C MET A 69 -5.64 0.89 5.02
N THR A 70 -4.82 1.81 4.54
CA THR A 70 -5.17 3.22 4.50
C THR A 70 -6.11 3.54 3.34
N PRO A 71 -7.04 4.49 3.49
CA PRO A 71 -8.00 4.84 2.46
C PRO A 71 -7.42 5.76 1.36
N CYS A 72 -6.10 5.86 1.21
CA CYS A 72 -5.48 6.72 0.21
C CYS A 72 -5.92 6.40 -1.23
N THR A 73 -6.07 5.12 -1.56
CA THR A 73 -6.61 4.70 -2.87
C THR A 73 -8.05 5.22 -3.08
N GLN A 74 -8.88 5.24 -2.05
CA GLN A 74 -10.23 5.81 -2.12
C GLN A 74 -10.22 7.33 -2.25
N GLY A 75 -9.20 7.99 -1.72
CA GLY A 75 -8.99 9.43 -1.86
C GLY A 75 -8.41 9.84 -3.22
N CYS A 76 -7.94 8.90 -4.03
CA CYS A 76 -7.40 9.19 -5.34
C CYS A 76 -8.53 9.29 -6.39
N PRO A 77 -8.72 10.44 -7.08
CA PRO A 77 -9.75 10.56 -8.11
C PRO A 77 -9.57 9.61 -9.31
N ALA A 78 -8.33 9.21 -9.59
CA ALA A 78 -8.00 8.22 -10.61
C ALA A 78 -8.09 6.78 -10.12
N HIS A 79 -8.40 6.56 -8.84
CA HIS A 79 -8.43 5.24 -8.21
C HIS A 79 -7.14 4.43 -8.39
N THR A 80 -5.99 5.11 -8.45
CA THR A 80 -4.68 4.44 -8.48
C THR A 80 -4.53 3.60 -7.22
N ASP A 81 -4.12 2.34 -7.38
CA ASP A 81 -3.91 1.45 -6.22
C ASP A 81 -2.60 1.80 -5.51
N ILE A 82 -2.70 2.84 -4.67
CA ILE A 82 -1.56 3.41 -3.95
C ILE A 82 -0.93 2.38 -3.00
N SER A 83 -1.75 1.59 -2.34
CA SER A 83 -1.28 0.59 -1.39
C SER A 83 -0.46 -0.50 -2.10
N ALA A 84 -0.93 -0.97 -3.25
CA ALA A 84 -0.26 -2.03 -3.99
C ALA A 84 1.10 -1.57 -4.56
N TYR A 85 1.17 -0.38 -5.18
CA TYR A 85 2.46 0.07 -5.72
C TYR A 85 3.46 0.43 -4.61
N MET A 86 3.00 0.96 -3.47
CA MET A 86 3.86 1.23 -2.31
C MET A 86 4.47 -0.07 -1.74
N GLU A 87 3.70 -1.15 -1.73
CA GLU A 87 4.20 -2.46 -1.31
C GLU A 87 5.30 -2.96 -2.26
N LYS A 88 5.08 -2.84 -3.57
CA LYS A 88 6.09 -3.22 -4.57
C LYS A 88 7.38 -2.41 -4.45
N LEU A 89 7.26 -1.11 -4.21
CA LEU A 89 8.43 -0.27 -3.93
C LEU A 89 9.18 -0.72 -2.67
N ARG A 90 8.46 -1.10 -1.62
CA ARG A 90 9.06 -1.65 -0.39
C ARG A 90 9.79 -2.97 -0.65
N GLU A 91 9.31 -3.78 -1.58
CA GLU A 91 9.96 -5.01 -2.04
C GLU A 91 11.15 -4.75 -2.98
N GLY A 92 11.35 -3.52 -3.43
CA GLY A 92 12.36 -3.13 -4.39
C GLY A 92 11.95 -3.34 -5.86
N ASP A 93 10.71 -3.76 -6.11
CA ASP A 93 10.19 -4.00 -7.46
C ASP A 93 9.56 -2.72 -8.05
N VAL A 94 10.41 -1.84 -8.54
CA VAL A 94 9.99 -0.57 -9.18
C VAL A 94 9.24 -0.81 -10.48
N ASP A 95 9.58 -1.86 -11.22
CA ASP A 95 8.93 -2.19 -12.50
C ASP A 95 7.46 -2.57 -12.29
N GLU A 96 7.15 -3.40 -11.29
CA GLU A 96 5.75 -3.75 -11.01
C GLU A 96 4.99 -2.58 -10.39
N ALA A 97 5.63 -1.79 -9.55
CA ALA A 97 5.03 -0.54 -9.05
C ALA A 97 4.64 0.39 -10.20
N ALA A 98 5.50 0.54 -11.20
CA ALA A 98 5.23 1.31 -12.41
C ALA A 98 4.03 0.77 -13.20
N ARG A 99 3.94 -0.55 -13.38
CA ARG A 99 2.80 -1.19 -14.06
C ARG A 99 1.49 -0.96 -13.32
N ILE A 100 1.50 -1.03 -11.99
CA ILE A 100 0.32 -0.76 -11.16
C ILE A 100 -0.17 0.67 -11.36
N ILE A 101 0.73 1.65 -11.32
CA ILE A 101 0.38 3.06 -11.55
C ILE A 101 -0.19 3.27 -12.95
N LEU A 102 0.46 2.72 -13.99
CA LEU A 102 0.05 2.90 -15.38
C LEU A 102 -1.33 2.33 -15.71
N ARG A 103 -1.87 1.40 -14.92
CA ARG A 103 -3.24 0.89 -15.11
C ARG A 103 -4.31 1.97 -14.94
N ALA A 104 -4.07 2.94 -14.05
CA ALA A 104 -5.03 3.99 -13.74
C ALA A 104 -4.54 5.40 -14.13
N ASN A 105 -3.24 5.58 -14.27
CA ASN A 105 -2.61 6.87 -14.55
C ASN A 105 -1.53 6.72 -15.61
N PRO A 106 -1.82 7.06 -16.88
CA PRO A 106 -0.88 6.86 -17.98
C PRO A 106 0.24 7.90 -18.03
N MET A 107 0.16 8.96 -17.21
CA MET A 107 1.12 10.07 -17.24
C MET A 107 1.61 10.44 -15.82
N PRO A 108 2.13 9.49 -15.03
CA PRO A 108 2.45 9.73 -13.63
C PRO A 108 3.55 10.80 -13.44
N ALA A 109 4.48 10.93 -14.37
CA ALA A 109 5.50 11.99 -14.31
C ALA A 109 4.90 13.40 -14.38
N ILE A 110 3.79 13.59 -15.08
CA ILE A 110 3.11 14.88 -15.21
C ILE A 110 2.14 15.05 -14.03
N THR A 111 1.28 14.08 -13.81
CA THR A 111 0.21 14.17 -12.82
C THR A 111 0.76 14.31 -11.41
N SER A 112 1.85 13.63 -11.05
CA SER A 112 2.49 13.76 -9.75
C SER A 112 3.02 15.17 -9.45
N ARG A 113 3.23 15.99 -10.48
CA ARG A 113 3.70 17.39 -10.32
C ARG A 113 2.58 18.40 -10.18
N VAL A 114 1.37 18.07 -10.65
CA VAL A 114 0.24 19.00 -10.71
C VAL A 114 -0.97 18.55 -9.89
N CYS A 115 -0.96 17.33 -9.39
CA CYS A 115 -2.03 16.77 -8.57
C CYS A 115 -2.13 17.50 -7.23
N ALA A 116 -3.36 17.76 -6.77
CA ALA A 116 -3.61 18.31 -5.44
C ALA A 116 -3.42 17.28 -4.30
N HIS A 117 -3.13 16.03 -4.62
CA HIS A 117 -2.84 14.94 -3.68
C HIS A 117 -3.93 14.68 -2.63
N PHE A 118 -5.20 14.65 -3.05
CA PHE A 118 -6.35 14.34 -2.17
C PHE A 118 -6.18 13.01 -1.40
N CYS A 119 -5.43 12.06 -1.96
CA CYS A 119 -5.07 10.82 -1.28
C CYS A 119 -4.29 11.05 0.02
N GLN A 120 -3.48 12.10 0.09
CA GLN A 120 -2.69 12.44 1.27
C GLN A 120 -3.59 12.98 2.39
N GLU A 121 -4.73 13.62 2.08
CA GLU A 121 -5.71 14.07 3.08
C GLU A 121 -6.41 12.90 3.78
N LYS A 122 -6.38 11.72 3.17
CA LYS A 122 -6.93 10.48 3.73
C LYS A 122 -5.86 9.62 4.41
N CYS A 123 -4.64 10.14 4.58
CA CYS A 123 -3.56 9.39 5.17
C CYS A 123 -3.77 9.23 6.69
N ASN A 124 -3.96 8.01 7.14
CA ASN A 124 -4.11 7.72 8.56
C ASN A 124 -2.86 8.06 9.38
N ARG A 125 -1.71 8.14 8.73
CA ARG A 125 -0.45 8.46 9.39
C ARG A 125 -0.43 9.89 9.96
N GLU A 126 -1.18 10.82 9.36
CA GLU A 126 -1.33 12.18 9.86
C GLU A 126 -1.75 12.28 11.34
N GLN A 127 -2.43 11.25 11.84
CA GLN A 127 -2.83 11.23 13.26
C GLN A 127 -1.67 10.97 14.23
N TYR A 128 -0.51 10.60 13.72
CA TYR A 128 0.65 10.18 14.53
C TYR A 128 1.89 11.02 14.26
N ASP A 129 2.16 11.33 13.00
CA ASP A 129 3.32 12.11 12.58
C ASP A 129 2.99 12.89 11.30
N GLU A 130 3.63 12.61 10.17
CA GLU A 130 3.41 13.28 8.90
C GLU A 130 2.72 12.36 7.89
N ARG A 131 1.92 12.97 7.01
CA ARG A 131 1.32 12.27 5.87
C ARG A 131 2.41 11.67 4.98
N VAL A 132 2.17 10.47 4.47
CA VAL A 132 3.04 9.90 3.44
C VAL A 132 3.00 10.78 2.20
N ASN A 133 4.16 11.23 1.75
CA ASN A 133 4.27 12.04 0.54
C ASN A 133 4.12 11.19 -0.72
N VAL A 134 2.86 10.81 -0.99
CA VAL A 134 2.47 9.99 -2.16
C VAL A 134 2.90 10.66 -3.45
N GLY A 135 2.75 11.99 -3.54
CA GLY A 135 3.12 12.74 -4.73
C GLY A 135 4.61 12.64 -5.07
N ALA A 136 5.49 12.70 -4.07
CA ALA A 136 6.92 12.53 -4.30
C ALA A 136 7.27 11.11 -4.77
N VAL A 137 6.60 10.11 -4.22
CA VAL A 137 6.79 8.70 -4.63
C VAL A 137 6.29 8.48 -6.06
N GLU A 138 5.10 8.96 -6.39
CA GLU A 138 4.57 8.89 -7.77
C GLU A 138 5.46 9.63 -8.76
N ARG A 139 6.03 10.76 -8.35
CA ARG A 139 7.00 11.50 -9.18
C ARG A 139 8.23 10.64 -9.46
N TYR A 140 8.81 10.02 -8.44
CA TYR A 140 9.96 9.14 -8.60
C TYR A 140 9.66 8.00 -9.58
N VAL A 141 8.55 7.30 -9.40
CA VAL A 141 8.15 6.21 -10.30
C VAL A 141 7.81 6.74 -11.69
N GLY A 142 7.18 7.91 -11.78
CA GLY A 142 6.86 8.54 -13.06
C GLY A 142 8.10 8.92 -13.86
N ASP A 143 9.12 9.48 -13.21
CA ASP A 143 10.40 9.79 -13.83
C ASP A 143 11.13 8.50 -14.26
N TYR A 144 11.08 7.45 -13.45
CA TYR A 144 11.59 6.13 -13.79
C TYR A 144 10.90 5.53 -15.04
N ILE A 145 9.57 5.69 -15.18
CA ILE A 145 8.83 5.26 -16.36
C ILE A 145 9.28 6.01 -17.61
N LEU A 146 9.53 7.31 -17.50
CA LEU A 146 10.04 8.10 -18.64
C LEU A 146 11.43 7.66 -19.09
N GLU A 147 12.33 7.42 -18.14
CA GLU A 147 13.69 6.94 -18.43
C GLU A 147 13.69 5.54 -19.06
N HIS A 148 12.72 4.70 -18.72
CA HIS A 148 12.61 3.33 -19.17
C HIS A 148 11.36 3.07 -20.02
N HIS A 149 10.89 4.09 -20.74
CA HIS A 149 9.61 4.07 -21.46
C HIS A 149 9.45 2.85 -22.40
N GLU A 150 10.53 2.37 -23.01
CA GLU A 150 10.52 1.19 -23.89
C GLU A 150 10.03 -0.10 -23.18
N ARG A 151 10.15 -0.18 -21.86
CA ARG A 151 9.67 -1.32 -21.06
C ARG A 151 8.17 -1.26 -20.82
N PHE A 152 7.61 -0.07 -20.75
CA PHE A 152 6.24 0.16 -20.30
C PHE A 152 5.29 0.57 -21.44
N MET A 153 5.77 1.31 -22.43
CA MET A 153 4.97 1.84 -23.52
C MET A 153 5.23 1.04 -24.80
N LYS A 154 4.48 -0.06 -24.93
CA LYS A 154 4.57 -0.91 -26.13
C LYS A 154 3.35 -0.71 -27.01
N ALA A 155 3.58 -0.52 -28.29
CA ALA A 155 2.51 -0.55 -29.27
C ALA A 155 1.76 -1.90 -29.23
N PRO A 156 0.44 -1.92 -29.52
CA PRO A 156 -0.33 -3.15 -29.62
C PRO A 156 0.30 -4.11 -30.63
N LYS A 157 0.35 -5.40 -30.30
CA LYS A 157 0.93 -6.42 -31.17
C LYS A 157 0.10 -6.70 -32.43
N GLN A 158 -1.20 -6.39 -32.38
CA GLN A 158 -2.13 -6.60 -33.48
C GLN A 158 -3.03 -5.38 -33.64
N GLU A 159 -3.17 -4.92 -34.89
CA GLU A 159 -4.16 -3.91 -35.21
C GLU A 159 -5.56 -4.55 -35.25
N ASN A 160 -6.53 -3.88 -34.65
CA ASN A 160 -7.94 -4.34 -34.61
C ASN A 160 -8.73 -3.84 -35.82
N GLY A 161 -8.09 -3.17 -36.81
CA GLY A 161 -8.71 -2.59 -38.01
C GLY A 161 -9.57 -1.34 -37.74
N LYS A 162 -9.69 -0.89 -36.51
CA LYS A 162 -10.43 0.33 -36.16
C LYS A 162 -9.51 1.53 -36.18
N ARG A 163 -10.06 2.67 -36.56
CA ARG A 163 -9.35 3.97 -36.57
C ARG A 163 -10.06 4.94 -35.65
N ALA A 164 -9.33 5.54 -34.74
CA ALA A 164 -9.80 6.61 -33.87
C ALA A 164 -9.00 7.89 -34.14
N ALA A 165 -9.67 9.03 -34.18
CA ALA A 165 -9.02 10.33 -34.27
C ALA A 165 -9.19 11.07 -32.95
N ILE A 166 -8.08 11.60 -32.44
CA ILE A 166 -8.07 12.37 -31.17
C ILE A 166 -7.70 13.80 -31.54
N VAL A 167 -8.60 14.73 -31.20
CA VAL A 167 -8.39 16.15 -31.44
C VAL A 167 -7.95 16.80 -30.11
N GLY A 168 -6.71 17.28 -30.07
CA GLY A 168 -6.09 17.92 -28.93
C GLY A 168 -5.04 17.05 -28.24
N SER A 169 -3.92 17.68 -27.84
CA SER A 169 -2.77 17.07 -27.16
C SER A 169 -2.72 17.41 -25.67
N GLY A 170 -3.83 17.80 -25.09
CA GLY A 170 -3.96 17.99 -23.65
C GLY A 170 -4.01 16.65 -22.89
N PRO A 171 -4.00 16.67 -21.55
CA PRO A 171 -3.97 15.44 -20.74
C PRO A 171 -5.07 14.44 -21.08
N ALA A 172 -6.28 14.92 -21.37
CA ALA A 172 -7.41 14.06 -21.76
C ALA A 172 -7.17 13.37 -23.10
N GLY A 173 -6.67 14.10 -24.10
CA GLY A 173 -6.35 13.55 -25.42
C GLY A 173 -5.21 12.54 -25.37
N LEU A 174 -4.15 12.83 -24.61
CA LEU A 174 -3.03 11.91 -24.41
C LEU A 174 -3.44 10.65 -23.65
N ALA A 175 -4.27 10.78 -22.61
CA ALA A 175 -4.81 9.64 -21.89
C ALA A 175 -5.69 8.77 -22.79
N ALA A 176 -6.56 9.37 -23.61
CA ALA A 176 -7.37 8.65 -24.58
C ALA A 176 -6.50 7.90 -25.59
N ALA A 177 -5.42 8.53 -26.09
CA ALA A 177 -4.48 7.89 -27.02
C ALA A 177 -3.74 6.69 -26.38
N TYR A 178 -3.49 6.74 -25.09
CA TYR A 178 -2.83 5.65 -24.38
C TYR A 178 -3.74 4.41 -24.20
N TYR A 179 -5.04 4.62 -23.98
CA TYR A 179 -5.98 3.52 -23.70
C TYR A 179 -6.71 2.97 -24.94
N LEU A 180 -6.66 3.66 -26.09
CA LEU A 180 -7.28 3.22 -27.36
C LEU A 180 -6.33 2.40 -28.23
#